data_0c1007a3254c95af63abaae5a71d139a
#
_entry.id   0c1007a3254c95af63abaae5a71d139a
#
_cell.length_a   1.000
_cell.length_b   1.000
_cell.length_c   1.000
_cell.angle_alpha   90.00
_cell.angle_beta   90.00
_cell.angle_gamma   90.00
#
_symmetry.space_group_name_H-M   'P 1'
#
loop_
_entity.id
_entity.type
_entity.pdbx_description
1 polymer ?
#
loop_
_entity_poly.entity_id
_entity_poly.type
_entity_poly.pdbx_seq_one_letter_code
_entity_poly.pdbx_strand_id
1 'polypeptide(L)'
;IRKEVKNGKPLLGLCNGAQVLVETGLIPGLKNRVQMALAPNTNPLVSGYYDAWVYIKSLNSKNNAFNQFYDKNEIIKIPVAHGEGRFTAKDSKLIKQLEKNKQITFKYCDEKGNVINKFPINPNGAVNNIAAISNKEGNIMAMMPHPERASYNWQVPDSAKNSSKTNAIRIFESMKKYIEGNNL
;
A
#
# COMPACT_ATOMS: atom_id res chain seq x y z
N ILE A 1 0.14 -19.11 8.10
CA ILE A 1 0.31 -17.64 8.00
C ILE A 1 0.13 -16.99 9.39
N ARG A 2 -1.06 -17.09 10.04
CA ARG A 2 -1.32 -16.40 11.33
C ARG A 2 -0.28 -16.70 12.43
N LYS A 3 0.21 -17.95 12.52
CA LYS A 3 1.27 -18.34 13.46
C LYS A 3 2.57 -17.58 13.19
N GLU A 4 3.01 -17.54 11.92
CA GLU A 4 4.25 -16.90 11.52
C GLU A 4 4.23 -15.38 11.70
N VAL A 5 3.07 -14.77 11.40
CA VAL A 5 2.87 -13.33 11.63
C VAL A 5 2.92 -12.98 13.12
N LYS A 6 2.32 -13.82 13.99
CA LYS A 6 2.43 -13.64 15.46
C LYS A 6 3.86 -13.76 15.96
N ASN A 7 4.69 -14.54 15.26
CA ASN A 7 6.13 -14.66 15.54
C ASN A 7 6.95 -13.49 14.97
N GLY A 8 6.30 -12.44 14.46
CA GLY A 8 6.95 -11.24 13.97
C GLY A 8 7.31 -11.25 12.48
N LYS A 9 7.14 -12.38 11.76
CA LYS A 9 7.50 -12.44 10.33
C LYS A 9 6.71 -11.45 9.50
N PRO A 10 7.39 -10.69 8.60
CA PRO A 10 6.71 -9.72 7.74
C PRO A 10 5.92 -10.43 6.64
N LEU A 11 4.75 -9.89 6.32
CA LEU A 11 3.86 -10.39 5.28
C LEU A 11 3.37 -9.22 4.41
N LEU A 12 3.75 -9.22 3.13
CA LEU A 12 3.31 -8.26 2.14
C LEU A 12 2.31 -8.89 1.18
N GLY A 13 1.09 -8.36 1.14
CA GLY A 13 0.06 -8.70 0.16
C GLY A 13 -0.04 -7.61 -0.90
N LEU A 14 0.32 -7.94 -2.15
CA LEU A 14 0.22 -7.04 -3.30
C LEU A 14 -1.00 -7.40 -4.14
N CYS A 15 -1.78 -6.42 -4.58
CA CYS A 15 -2.95 -6.57 -5.43
C CYS A 15 -3.90 -7.68 -4.92
N ASN A 16 -3.98 -8.85 -5.56
CA ASN A 16 -4.76 -9.99 -5.08
C ASN A 16 -4.33 -10.45 -3.68
N GLY A 17 -3.04 -10.39 -3.34
CA GLY A 17 -2.55 -10.65 -1.99
C GLY A 17 -3.14 -9.68 -0.96
N ALA A 18 -3.33 -8.42 -1.32
CA ALA A 18 -4.00 -7.43 -0.46
C ALA A 18 -5.47 -7.79 -0.22
N GLN A 19 -6.19 -8.25 -1.26
CA GLN A 19 -7.57 -8.74 -1.13
C GLN A 19 -7.66 -9.88 -0.12
N VAL A 20 -6.79 -10.88 -0.24
CA VAL A 20 -6.72 -12.02 0.71
C VAL A 20 -6.48 -11.54 2.14
N LEU A 21 -5.56 -10.60 2.36
CA LEU A 21 -5.27 -10.07 3.70
C LEU A 21 -6.45 -9.32 4.32
N VAL A 22 -7.20 -8.59 3.51
CA VAL A 22 -8.40 -7.86 3.96
C VAL A 22 -9.54 -8.83 4.26
N GLU A 23 -9.82 -9.77 3.36
CA GLU A 23 -10.90 -10.75 3.51
C GLU A 23 -10.67 -11.74 4.66
N THR A 24 -9.42 -12.02 5.00
CA THR A 24 -9.09 -12.85 6.17
C THR A 24 -9.08 -12.09 7.48
N GLY A 25 -9.28 -10.77 7.46
CA GLY A 25 -9.24 -9.88 8.63
C GLY A 25 -7.84 -9.68 9.21
N LEU A 26 -6.77 -10.13 8.52
CA LEU A 26 -5.39 -9.82 8.89
C LEU A 26 -5.08 -8.33 8.72
N ILE A 27 -5.75 -7.68 7.79
CA ILE A 27 -5.80 -6.23 7.62
C ILE A 27 -7.24 -5.77 7.84
N PRO A 28 -7.47 -4.74 8.67
CA PRO A 28 -6.53 -3.94 9.46
C PRO A 28 -6.07 -4.59 10.78
N GLY A 29 -6.52 -5.80 11.09
CA GLY A 29 -6.05 -6.58 12.24
C GLY A 29 -6.52 -6.10 13.63
N LEU A 30 -7.57 -5.25 13.72
CA LEU A 30 -7.96 -4.63 14.99
C LEU A 30 -8.89 -5.47 15.88
N LYS A 31 -9.67 -6.40 15.30
CA LYS A 31 -10.72 -7.14 16.02
C LYS A 31 -10.81 -8.63 15.63
N ASN A 32 -9.77 -9.21 15.04
CA ASN A 32 -9.77 -10.60 14.52
C ASN A 32 -10.98 -10.94 13.63
N ARG A 33 -11.53 -9.95 12.94
CA ARG A 33 -12.64 -10.08 11.99
C ARG A 33 -12.46 -9.14 10.81
N VAL A 34 -13.16 -9.40 9.72
CA VAL A 34 -13.23 -8.53 8.55
C VAL A 34 -13.87 -7.19 8.93
N GLN A 35 -13.19 -6.08 8.67
CA GLN A 35 -13.62 -4.73 8.99
C GLN A 35 -13.61 -3.79 7.78
N MET A 36 -12.92 -4.19 6.73
CA MET A 36 -12.77 -3.48 5.46
C MET A 36 -13.02 -4.43 4.30
N ALA A 37 -13.17 -3.87 3.11
CA ALA A 37 -13.20 -4.63 1.86
C ALA A 37 -12.33 -3.92 0.81
N LEU A 38 -11.86 -4.70 -0.16
CA LEU A 38 -11.39 -4.21 -1.45
C LEU A 38 -12.54 -4.39 -2.44
N ALA A 39 -13.15 -3.30 -2.85
CA ALA A 39 -14.36 -3.27 -3.67
C ALA A 39 -14.01 -2.92 -5.13
N PRO A 40 -14.95 -3.12 -6.07
CA PRO A 40 -14.79 -2.67 -7.45
C PRO A 40 -14.39 -1.20 -7.54
N ASN A 41 -13.53 -0.89 -8.50
CA ASN A 41 -13.11 0.48 -8.79
C ASN A 41 -14.31 1.36 -9.12
N THR A 42 -14.29 2.61 -8.64
CA THR A 42 -15.27 3.64 -9.00
C THR A 42 -14.62 4.70 -9.89
N ASN A 43 -14.01 4.24 -10.97
CA ASN A 43 -13.41 5.12 -11.95
C ASN A 43 -14.51 5.63 -12.91
N PRO A 44 -14.65 6.94 -13.13
CA PRO A 44 -15.71 7.49 -13.98
C PRO A 44 -15.53 7.21 -15.46
N LEU A 45 -14.34 6.82 -15.92
CA LEU A 45 -14.01 6.65 -17.34
C LEU A 45 -13.81 5.18 -17.73
N VAL A 46 -13.57 4.28 -16.78
CA VAL A 46 -13.25 2.87 -17.04
C VAL A 46 -14.07 1.99 -16.11
N SER A 47 -14.85 1.09 -16.69
CA SER A 47 -15.52 0.02 -15.95
C SER A 47 -14.61 -1.19 -15.88
N GLY A 48 -14.40 -1.75 -14.67
CA GLY A 48 -13.64 -2.96 -14.47
C GLY A 48 -12.14 -2.72 -14.25
N TYR A 49 -11.32 -3.40 -15.04
CA TYR A 49 -9.86 -3.41 -14.86
C TYR A 49 -9.23 -2.10 -15.34
N TYR A 50 -8.39 -1.52 -14.48
CA TYR A 50 -7.68 -0.26 -14.73
C TYR A 50 -6.19 -0.45 -14.48
N ASP A 51 -5.39 -0.14 -15.50
CA ASP A 51 -3.93 -0.16 -15.48
C ASP A 51 -3.40 1.25 -15.75
N ALA A 52 -2.63 1.79 -14.82
CA ALA A 52 -2.07 3.13 -14.92
C ALA A 52 -0.88 3.34 -14.01
N TRP A 53 -0.03 4.29 -14.37
CA TRP A 53 0.99 4.84 -13.48
C TRP A 53 0.37 5.93 -12.61
N VAL A 54 0.60 5.81 -11.32
CA VAL A 54 0.09 6.72 -10.29
C VAL A 54 1.23 7.19 -9.40
N TYR A 55 0.96 8.17 -8.57
CA TYR A 55 1.86 8.58 -7.50
C TYR A 55 1.27 8.21 -6.15
N ILE A 56 2.12 7.71 -5.28
CA ILE A 56 1.80 7.50 -3.86
C ILE A 56 2.81 8.23 -2.99
N LYS A 57 2.39 8.64 -1.80
CA LYS A 57 3.29 9.21 -0.82
C LYS A 57 3.34 8.41 0.47
N SER A 58 4.54 8.29 1.02
CA SER A 58 4.80 7.67 2.31
C SER A 58 4.27 8.55 3.45
N LEU A 59 3.56 7.94 4.40
CA LEU A 59 3.14 8.62 5.62
C LEU A 59 4.11 8.41 6.79
N ASN A 60 5.20 7.68 6.55
CA ASN A 60 6.27 7.31 7.47
C ASN A 60 5.76 6.86 8.86
N SER A 61 5.73 5.56 9.04
CA SER A 61 5.57 4.93 10.36
C SER A 61 6.86 4.20 10.69
N LYS A 62 7.71 4.78 11.55
CA LYS A 62 9.03 4.23 11.92
C LYS A 62 9.00 2.79 12.45
N ASN A 63 7.84 2.29 12.86
CA ASN A 63 7.64 0.94 13.40
C ASN A 63 7.02 -0.02 12.37
N ASN A 64 7.17 0.24 11.07
CA ASN A 64 6.58 -0.55 10.02
C ASN A 64 7.68 -1.27 9.23
N ALA A 65 7.52 -2.56 8.99
CA ALA A 65 8.50 -3.38 8.27
C ALA A 65 8.74 -2.95 6.81
N PHE A 66 7.84 -2.13 6.22
CA PHE A 66 7.79 -1.89 4.77
C PHE A 66 8.19 -0.49 4.35
N ASN A 67 8.31 0.47 5.27
CA ASN A 67 8.59 1.87 4.92
C ASN A 67 9.70 2.53 5.75
N GLN A 68 10.63 1.74 6.29
CA GLN A 68 11.74 2.23 7.12
C GLN A 68 12.69 3.17 6.36
N PHE A 69 12.84 2.97 5.05
CA PHE A 69 13.75 3.73 4.18
C PHE A 69 13.06 4.90 3.45
N TYR A 70 11.81 5.21 3.79
CA TYR A 70 11.12 6.36 3.23
C TYR A 70 11.09 7.53 4.19
N ASP A 71 11.35 8.70 3.65
CA ASP A 71 11.07 9.94 4.37
C ASP A 71 9.57 10.23 4.39
N LYS A 72 9.16 11.02 5.39
CA LYS A 72 7.76 11.47 5.46
C LYS A 72 7.44 12.32 4.24
N ASN A 73 6.32 12.00 3.59
CA ASN A 73 5.85 12.61 2.35
C ASN A 73 6.70 12.33 1.11
N GLU A 74 7.65 11.39 1.16
CA GLU A 74 8.36 10.96 -0.04
C GLU A 74 7.37 10.39 -1.07
N ILE A 75 7.55 10.79 -2.33
CA ILE A 75 6.65 10.45 -3.44
C ILE A 75 7.28 9.34 -4.29
N ILE A 76 6.45 8.38 -4.69
CA ILE A 76 6.86 7.24 -5.49
C ILE A 76 5.96 7.15 -6.70
N LYS A 77 6.52 7.10 -7.92
CA LYS A 77 5.82 6.75 -9.15
C LYS A 77 5.73 5.23 -9.24
N ILE A 78 4.52 4.67 -9.36
CA ILE A 78 4.28 3.23 -9.22
C ILE A 78 3.04 2.83 -10.02
N PRO A 79 2.98 1.62 -10.64
CA PRO A 79 1.79 1.20 -11.37
C PRO A 79 0.72 0.59 -10.47
N VAL A 80 -0.53 0.74 -10.88
CA VAL A 80 -1.70 -0.02 -10.43
C VAL A 80 -2.25 -0.82 -11.59
N ALA A 81 -2.78 -2.02 -11.31
CA ALA A 81 -3.36 -2.91 -12.33
C ALA A 81 -4.41 -3.81 -11.69
N HIS A 82 -5.66 -3.35 -11.57
CA HIS A 82 -6.72 -4.05 -10.84
C HIS A 82 -8.13 -3.58 -11.22
N GLY A 83 -9.13 -4.46 -11.06
CA GLY A 83 -10.56 -4.14 -11.16
C GLY A 83 -11.20 -3.86 -9.79
N GLU A 84 -10.67 -4.47 -8.73
CA GLU A 84 -11.18 -4.42 -7.35
C GLU A 84 -10.06 -4.01 -6.39
N GLY A 85 -9.65 -2.75 -6.47
CA GLY A 85 -8.56 -2.19 -5.66
C GLY A 85 -8.98 -1.11 -4.68
N ARG A 86 -10.28 -0.86 -4.56
CA ARG A 86 -10.83 0.23 -3.77
C ARG A 86 -10.96 -0.15 -2.31
N PHE A 87 -10.00 0.25 -1.47
CA PHE A 87 -10.17 0.16 -0.02
C PHE A 87 -11.44 0.89 0.42
N THR A 88 -12.32 0.19 1.12
CA THR A 88 -13.57 0.73 1.65
C THR A 88 -13.88 0.20 3.05
N ALA A 89 -14.62 0.98 3.82
CA ALA A 89 -15.09 0.63 5.15
C ALA A 89 -16.50 1.19 5.37
N LYS A 90 -17.35 0.44 6.05
CA LYS A 90 -18.72 0.90 6.40
C LYS A 90 -18.70 2.01 7.45
N ASP A 91 -17.73 1.98 8.36
CA ASP A 91 -17.67 2.90 9.49
C ASP A 91 -16.50 3.88 9.33
N SER A 92 -16.81 5.15 9.21
CA SER A 92 -15.81 6.24 9.14
C SER A 92 -14.95 6.33 10.41
N LYS A 93 -15.44 5.86 11.56
CA LYS A 93 -14.65 5.79 12.80
C LYS A 93 -13.45 4.86 12.65
N LEU A 94 -13.59 3.78 11.83
CA LEU A 94 -12.47 2.90 11.53
C LEU A 94 -11.33 3.66 10.85
N ILE A 95 -11.62 4.48 9.86
CA ILE A 95 -10.59 5.26 9.14
C ILE A 95 -9.85 6.20 10.10
N LYS A 96 -10.58 6.90 10.96
CA LYS A 96 -9.96 7.75 12.00
C LYS A 96 -9.06 6.94 12.97
N GLN A 97 -9.49 5.73 13.31
CA GLN A 97 -8.69 4.82 14.15
C GLN A 97 -7.40 4.37 13.44
N LEU A 98 -7.48 4.03 12.14
CA LEU A 98 -6.31 3.66 11.33
C LEU A 98 -5.31 4.81 11.23
N GLU A 99 -5.79 6.05 11.06
CA GLU A 99 -4.93 7.24 11.06
C GLU A 99 -4.25 7.45 12.43
N LYS A 100 -5.03 7.39 13.51
CA LYS A 100 -4.51 7.51 14.90
C LYS A 100 -3.44 6.44 15.19
N ASN A 101 -3.66 5.22 14.72
CA ASN A 101 -2.75 4.10 14.91
C ASN A 101 -1.56 4.13 13.92
N LYS A 102 -1.52 5.08 12.97
CA LYS A 102 -0.51 5.14 11.88
C LYS A 102 -0.47 3.89 11.00
N GLN A 103 -1.62 3.23 10.83
CA GLN A 103 -1.73 2.01 10.00
C GLN A 103 -1.85 2.32 8.50
N ILE A 104 -2.24 3.53 8.11
CA ILE A 104 -2.21 3.96 6.71
C ILE A 104 -0.76 4.29 6.37
N THR A 105 -0.14 3.46 5.51
CA THR A 105 1.29 3.55 5.20
C THR A 105 1.55 4.41 3.97
N PHE A 106 0.70 4.27 2.93
CA PHE A 106 0.79 5.06 1.70
C PHE A 106 -0.58 5.57 1.28
N LYS A 107 -0.61 6.79 0.72
CA LYS A 107 -1.80 7.38 0.10
C LYS A 107 -1.53 7.73 -1.36
N TYR A 108 -2.54 7.60 -2.21
CA TYR A 108 -2.52 8.17 -3.56
C TYR A 108 -2.40 9.69 -3.50
N CYS A 109 -1.58 10.26 -4.37
CA CYS A 109 -1.34 11.69 -4.48
C CYS A 109 -1.05 12.08 -5.93
N ASP A 110 -0.96 13.38 -6.20
CA ASP A 110 -0.41 13.88 -7.45
C ASP A 110 1.15 13.85 -7.43
N GLU A 111 1.78 14.25 -8.52
CA GLU A 111 3.25 14.30 -8.65
C GLU A 111 3.93 15.27 -7.66
N LYS A 112 3.15 16.22 -7.09
CA LYS A 112 3.60 17.19 -6.09
C LYS A 112 3.33 16.75 -4.65
N GLY A 113 2.72 15.54 -4.48
CA GLY A 113 2.39 14.97 -3.19
C GLY A 113 1.08 15.48 -2.57
N ASN A 114 0.22 16.18 -3.33
CA ASN A 114 -1.09 16.60 -2.85
C ASN A 114 -2.06 15.41 -2.89
N VAL A 115 -2.70 15.12 -1.75
CA VAL A 115 -3.73 14.09 -1.64
C VAL A 115 -5.07 14.67 -2.07
N ILE A 116 -5.51 14.32 -3.27
CA ILE A 116 -6.75 14.83 -3.87
C ILE A 116 -7.69 13.66 -4.11
N ASN A 117 -8.86 13.67 -3.45
CA ASN A 117 -9.86 12.61 -3.60
C ASN A 117 -10.68 12.77 -4.89
N LYS A 118 -10.01 12.73 -6.02
CA LYS A 118 -10.60 12.85 -7.36
C LYS A 118 -9.79 12.03 -8.37
N PHE A 119 -10.47 11.38 -9.30
CA PHE A 119 -9.85 10.75 -10.48
C PHE A 119 -9.11 11.81 -11.32
N PRO A 120 -7.91 11.52 -11.89
CA PRO A 120 -7.16 10.26 -11.83
C PRO A 120 -6.22 10.10 -10.62
N ILE A 121 -6.12 11.09 -9.73
CA ILE A 121 -5.20 11.09 -8.59
C ILE A 121 -5.57 9.99 -7.59
N ASN A 122 -6.85 9.85 -7.25
CA ASN A 122 -7.39 8.66 -6.61
C ASN A 122 -7.93 7.73 -7.70
N PRO A 123 -7.15 6.71 -8.14
CA PRO A 123 -7.43 5.98 -9.39
C PRO A 123 -8.62 5.05 -9.29
N ASN A 124 -9.03 4.68 -8.08
CA ASN A 124 -10.06 3.66 -7.84
C ASN A 124 -11.16 4.08 -6.86
N GLY A 125 -11.10 5.32 -6.34
CA GLY A 125 -12.06 5.83 -5.36
C GLY A 125 -11.83 5.30 -3.93
N ALA A 126 -10.61 4.84 -3.60
CA ALA A 126 -10.28 4.36 -2.27
C ALA A 126 -10.58 5.41 -1.19
N VAL A 127 -11.22 4.98 -0.10
CA VAL A 127 -11.51 5.86 1.04
C VAL A 127 -10.22 6.51 1.55
N ASN A 128 -10.26 7.82 1.78
CA ASN A 128 -9.11 8.58 2.27
C ASN A 128 -7.84 8.44 1.40
N ASN A 129 -8.00 8.19 0.11
CA ASN A 129 -6.91 7.96 -0.86
C ASN A 129 -5.95 6.83 -0.46
N ILE A 130 -6.39 5.84 0.29
CA ILE A 130 -5.55 4.76 0.81
C ILE A 130 -5.01 3.91 -0.35
N ALA A 131 -3.68 3.85 -0.45
CA ALA A 131 -2.96 2.97 -1.38
C ALA A 131 -2.43 1.70 -0.68
N ALA A 132 -2.07 1.82 0.61
CA ALA A 132 -1.63 0.70 1.43
C ALA A 132 -1.94 0.89 2.92
N ILE A 133 -2.21 -0.22 3.61
CA ILE A 133 -2.51 -0.28 5.04
C ILE A 133 -1.67 -1.37 5.69
N SER A 134 -1.10 -1.11 6.87
CA SER A 134 -0.51 -2.14 7.73
C SER A 134 -1.45 -2.59 8.86
N ASN A 135 -1.14 -3.74 9.48
CA ASN A 135 -1.67 -4.06 10.80
C ASN A 135 -1.06 -3.12 11.87
N LYS A 136 -1.56 -3.22 13.09
CA LYS A 136 -1.12 -2.35 14.18
C LYS A 136 0.35 -2.59 14.57
N GLU A 137 0.81 -3.83 14.48
CA GLU A 137 2.18 -4.28 14.77
C GLU A 137 3.18 -3.86 13.67
N GLY A 138 2.68 -3.49 12.48
CA GLY A 138 3.50 -3.01 11.37
C GLY A 138 4.25 -4.11 10.59
N ASN A 139 3.94 -5.39 10.83
CA ASN A 139 4.57 -6.52 10.13
C ASN A 139 3.70 -7.16 9.04
N ILE A 140 2.45 -6.70 8.86
CA ILE A 140 1.62 -7.07 7.70
C ILE A 140 1.28 -5.79 6.94
N MET A 141 1.36 -5.82 5.61
CA MET A 141 0.87 -4.74 4.75
C MET A 141 0.07 -5.28 3.57
N ALA A 142 -1.11 -4.69 3.36
CA ALA A 142 -1.90 -4.82 2.15
C ALA A 142 -1.69 -3.59 1.26
N MET A 143 -1.29 -3.79 0.02
CA MET A 143 -0.97 -2.73 -0.94
C MET A 143 -1.56 -3.02 -2.30
N MET A 144 -2.23 -2.05 -2.92
CA MET A 144 -2.79 -2.22 -4.27
C MET A 144 -1.80 -1.89 -5.40
N PRO A 145 -0.98 -0.83 -5.30
CA PRO A 145 0.12 -0.62 -6.25
C PRO A 145 1.16 -1.74 -6.26
N HIS A 146 1.92 -1.80 -7.38
CA HIS A 146 2.88 -2.87 -7.68
C HIS A 146 4.33 -2.39 -7.60
N PRO A 147 4.99 -2.38 -6.43
CA PRO A 147 6.39 -1.97 -6.30
C PRO A 147 7.35 -2.87 -7.08
N GLU A 148 7.02 -4.17 -7.25
CA GLU A 148 7.82 -5.12 -8.02
C GLU A 148 7.91 -4.75 -9.52
N ARG A 149 6.92 -3.97 -10.02
CA ARG A 149 6.88 -3.50 -11.41
C ARG A 149 7.51 -2.12 -11.60
N ALA A 150 8.04 -1.53 -10.52
CA ALA A 150 8.66 -0.21 -10.54
C ALA A 150 9.98 -0.17 -9.77
N SER A 151 10.60 -1.33 -9.49
CA SER A 151 11.80 -1.44 -8.66
C SER A 151 13.08 -0.95 -9.35
N TYR A 152 13.11 -0.96 -10.69
CA TYR A 152 14.27 -0.56 -11.50
C TYR A 152 13.86 0.46 -12.57
N ASN A 153 14.78 1.35 -12.93
CA ASN A 153 14.51 2.42 -13.92
C ASN A 153 14.00 1.88 -15.25
N TRP A 154 14.49 0.74 -15.73
CA TRP A 154 14.04 0.16 -17.00
C TRP A 154 12.57 -0.25 -17.01
N GLN A 155 11.95 -0.42 -15.83
CA GLN A 155 10.53 -0.75 -15.68
C GLN A 155 9.64 0.51 -15.75
N VAL A 156 10.18 1.69 -15.41
CA VAL A 156 9.41 2.93 -15.28
C VAL A 156 9.35 3.67 -16.61
N PRO A 157 8.17 4.08 -17.10
CA PRO A 157 8.04 4.92 -18.30
C PRO A 157 8.85 6.21 -18.16
N ASP A 158 9.42 6.66 -19.28
CA ASP A 158 10.18 7.92 -19.38
C ASP A 158 11.42 8.01 -18.49
N SER A 159 11.81 6.90 -17.85
CA SER A 159 13.05 6.80 -17.10
C SER A 159 14.23 6.34 -17.94
N ALA A 160 15.45 6.57 -17.44
CA ALA A 160 16.66 5.99 -18.03
C ALA A 160 16.56 4.45 -18.07
N LYS A 161 16.81 3.86 -19.26
CA LYS A 161 16.71 2.41 -19.45
C LYS A 161 17.97 1.68 -18.94
N ASN A 162 18.21 1.79 -17.64
CA ASN A 162 19.32 1.15 -16.95
C ASN A 162 18.81 0.35 -15.75
N SER A 163 19.70 -0.43 -15.11
CA SER A 163 19.39 -1.28 -13.96
C SER A 163 19.46 -0.55 -12.60
N SER A 164 19.52 0.78 -12.59
CA SER A 164 19.50 1.53 -11.34
C SER A 164 18.16 1.34 -10.62
N LYS A 165 18.25 1.23 -9.31
CA LYS A 165 17.10 1.09 -8.42
C LYS A 165 16.28 2.38 -8.37
N THR A 166 14.97 2.22 -8.28
CA THR A 166 14.04 3.33 -8.00
C THR A 166 13.69 3.37 -6.51
N ASN A 167 12.89 4.36 -6.12
CA ASN A 167 12.38 4.42 -4.74
C ASN A 167 11.38 3.29 -4.42
N ALA A 168 10.72 2.68 -5.41
CA ALA A 168 9.76 1.61 -5.16
C ALA A 168 10.39 0.34 -4.56
N ILE A 169 11.66 0.04 -4.88
CA ILE A 169 12.37 -1.12 -4.33
C ILE A 169 12.55 -1.05 -2.81
N ARG A 170 12.53 0.16 -2.24
CA ARG A 170 12.79 0.36 -0.80
C ARG A 170 11.76 -0.30 0.11
N ILE A 171 10.57 -0.67 -0.42
CA ILE A 171 9.61 -1.52 0.31
C ILE A 171 10.24 -2.86 0.65
N PHE A 172 10.87 -3.51 -0.34
CA PHE A 172 11.55 -4.81 -0.14
C PHE A 172 12.84 -4.68 0.69
N GLU A 173 13.59 -3.59 0.48
CA GLU A 173 14.78 -3.30 1.29
C GLU A 173 14.42 -3.04 2.76
N SER A 174 13.29 -2.38 3.02
CA SER A 174 12.75 -2.20 4.38
C SER A 174 12.39 -3.54 5.02
N MET A 175 11.73 -4.44 4.26
CA MET A 175 11.42 -5.80 4.74
C MET A 175 12.69 -6.58 5.06
N LYS A 176 13.69 -6.53 4.18
CA LYS A 176 14.99 -7.18 4.41
C LYS A 176 15.63 -6.70 5.71
N LYS A 177 15.73 -5.37 5.89
CA LYS A 177 16.27 -4.76 7.11
C LYS A 177 15.48 -5.17 8.35
N TYR A 178 14.15 -5.25 8.24
CA TYR A 178 13.30 -5.68 9.35
C TYR A 178 13.59 -7.13 9.76
N ILE A 179 13.73 -8.04 8.78
CA ILE A 179 14.05 -9.46 9.01
C ILE A 179 15.42 -9.60 9.69
N GLU A 180 16.46 -8.94 9.15
CA GLU A 180 17.81 -8.96 9.68
C GLU A 180 17.89 -8.38 11.10
N GLY A 181 17.19 -7.28 11.37
CA GLY A 181 17.17 -6.62 12.67
C GLY A 181 16.40 -7.35 13.77
N ASN A 182 15.53 -8.31 13.41
CA ASN A 182 14.74 -9.12 14.35
C ASN A 182 15.18 -10.60 14.39
N ASN A 183 16.23 -10.98 13.70
CA ASN A 183 16.73 -12.36 13.59
C ASN A 183 15.64 -13.37 13.18
N LEU A 184 14.80 -12.99 12.18
CA LEU A 184 13.65 -13.77 11.70
C LEU A 184 13.99 -14.64 10.49
#